data_4325faf79d4869efdc380ec2555987be
#
_entry.id   4325faf79d4869efdc380ec2555987be
#
_cell.length_a   1.000
_cell.length_b   1.000
_cell.length_c   1.000
_cell.angle_alpha   90.00
_cell.angle_beta   90.00
_cell.angle_gamma   90.00
#
_symmetry.space_group_name_H-M   'P 1'
#
loop_
_entity.id
_entity.type
_entity.pdbx_description
1 polymer ?
#
loop_
_entity_poly.entity_id
_entity_poly.type
_entity_poly.pdbx_seq_one_letter_code
_entity_poly.pdbx_strand_id
1 'polypeptide(L)'
;MKKRILIFAVVLTLLCGTFVAYQALGDSRRTGTVTITAEEYERLSQYAKLDEVMQYIQAYYYKEPDTDAMLDMAVQGLLAGLGDSYSFYYDAEAWSDLWSDEEGEYTGIGIQLLGDYRDYSVTITRVFRDTPAEEAGLRKGDVLVRVADIEVNTETMQSAVNLMRGLVGETVEVEVYRDGEYLTFNILRAPIHMSYIDYAMLDNNVGYVIIYQFSTDSLVEDFNAAVDALEAQGATSLILDLRDNPGGWVDDAVSVADRFLDNQLVVYSKTRTDDYTDARYTSSGADEIPLVVLVNENSASSSEILSGCLQDHKRATIVGTTTFGKGIMQQVVQLSDGETGFQFTYCEYYTPNGNAVHGIGITPDVISEMPESMEYSQFDVGDMDDVQLQAAWNVAVGLTQAAQ
;
A
#
# COMPACT_ATOMS: atom_id res chain seq x y z
N MET A 1 -39.75 -73.18 -33.06
CA MET A 1 -39.62 -71.72 -33.35
C MET A 1 -40.30 -70.82 -32.31
N LYS A 2 -41.56 -71.03 -31.94
CA LYS A 2 -42.30 -70.14 -31.01
C LYS A 2 -41.66 -70.01 -29.65
N LYS A 3 -41.04 -71.03 -29.02
CA LYS A 3 -40.35 -70.94 -27.74
C LYS A 3 -39.05 -70.04 -27.78
N ARG A 4 -38.33 -70.09 -28.92
CA ARG A 4 -37.11 -69.26 -29.07
C ARG A 4 -37.43 -67.80 -29.27
N ILE A 5 -38.54 -67.49 -29.95
CA ILE A 5 -39.00 -66.07 -30.14
C ILE A 5 -39.49 -65.47 -28.80
N LEU A 6 -40.17 -66.33 -27.99
CA LEU A 6 -40.65 -65.87 -26.67
C LEU A 6 -39.49 -65.56 -25.70
N ILE A 7 -38.43 -66.40 -25.72
CA ILE A 7 -37.23 -66.18 -24.89
C ILE A 7 -36.49 -64.91 -25.36
N PHE A 8 -36.40 -64.67 -26.68
CA PHE A 8 -35.75 -63.49 -27.23
C PHE A 8 -36.53 -62.15 -26.87
N ALA A 9 -37.87 -62.25 -26.93
CA ALA A 9 -38.71 -61.12 -26.54
C ALA A 9 -38.61 -60.79 -25.01
N VAL A 10 -38.53 -61.79 -24.14
CA VAL A 10 -38.38 -61.64 -22.71
C VAL A 10 -36.98 -61.07 -22.34
N VAL A 11 -35.93 -61.57 -23.03
CA VAL A 11 -34.55 -61.00 -22.82
C VAL A 11 -34.43 -59.58 -23.33
N LEU A 12 -35.08 -59.25 -24.46
CA LEU A 12 -35.07 -57.87 -24.98
C LEU A 12 -35.84 -56.91 -24.06
N THR A 13 -36.99 -57.35 -23.50
CA THR A 13 -37.79 -56.54 -22.54
C THR A 13 -37.03 -56.35 -21.23
N LEU A 14 -36.30 -57.39 -20.75
CA LEU A 14 -35.43 -57.24 -19.56
C LEU A 14 -34.25 -56.30 -19.80
N LEU A 15 -33.59 -56.38 -20.98
CA LEU A 15 -32.50 -55.48 -21.35
C LEU A 15 -32.98 -54.05 -21.54
N CYS A 16 -34.13 -53.81 -22.18
CA CYS A 16 -34.72 -52.47 -22.28
C CYS A 16 -35.17 -51.97 -20.91
N GLY A 17 -35.74 -52.80 -20.06
CA GLY A 17 -36.13 -52.44 -18.70
C GLY A 17 -34.94 -52.06 -17.81
N THR A 18 -33.82 -52.79 -17.91
CA THR A 18 -32.58 -52.48 -17.16
C THR A 18 -31.89 -51.24 -17.71
N PHE A 19 -31.95 -50.97 -19.03
CA PHE A 19 -31.41 -49.78 -19.62
C PHE A 19 -32.22 -48.51 -19.23
N VAL A 20 -33.56 -48.59 -19.25
CA VAL A 20 -34.44 -47.52 -18.79
C VAL A 20 -34.27 -47.30 -17.28
N ALA A 21 -34.16 -48.37 -16.48
CA ALA A 21 -33.89 -48.25 -15.04
C ALA A 21 -32.51 -47.68 -14.76
N TYR A 22 -31.48 -47.99 -15.57
CA TYR A 22 -30.14 -47.45 -15.44
C TYR A 22 -30.11 -45.95 -15.82
N GLN A 23 -30.81 -45.52 -16.88
CA GLN A 23 -30.97 -44.10 -17.20
C GLN A 23 -31.78 -43.37 -16.12
N ALA A 24 -32.89 -43.94 -15.63
CA ALA A 24 -33.69 -43.33 -14.57
C ALA A 24 -32.92 -43.22 -13.22
N LEU A 25 -32.05 -44.19 -12.91
CA LEU A 25 -31.17 -44.18 -11.74
C LEU A 25 -29.96 -43.22 -11.95
N GLY A 26 -29.51 -43.06 -13.18
CA GLY A 26 -28.49 -42.07 -13.57
C GLY A 26 -29.02 -40.65 -13.46
N ASP A 27 -30.22 -40.39 -13.94
CA ASP A 27 -30.87 -39.08 -13.86
C ASP A 27 -31.33 -38.73 -12.42
N SER A 28 -31.75 -39.70 -11.59
CA SER A 28 -32.15 -39.45 -10.21
C SER A 28 -31.00 -39.04 -9.29
N ARG A 29 -29.72 -39.19 -9.71
CA ARG A 29 -28.57 -38.66 -9.01
C ARG A 29 -28.25 -37.21 -9.39
N ARG A 30 -28.88 -36.65 -10.43
CA ARG A 30 -28.66 -35.28 -10.92
C ARG A 30 -29.84 -34.34 -10.74
N THR A 31 -31.00 -34.82 -10.27
CA THR A 31 -32.18 -33.97 -10.04
C THR A 31 -32.41 -33.70 -8.53
N GLY A 32 -31.39 -33.21 -7.84
CA GLY A 32 -31.62 -32.49 -6.60
C GLY A 32 -32.23 -31.14 -6.95
N THR A 33 -33.51 -30.94 -6.75
CA THR A 33 -34.14 -29.64 -6.82
C THR A 33 -33.73 -28.85 -5.58
N VAL A 34 -32.99 -27.77 -5.79
CA VAL A 34 -32.74 -26.75 -4.76
C VAL A 34 -33.83 -25.69 -4.92
N THR A 35 -34.58 -25.42 -3.86
CA THR A 35 -35.55 -24.33 -3.85
C THR A 35 -34.85 -23.07 -3.37
N ILE A 36 -34.81 -22.06 -4.21
CA ILE A 36 -34.28 -20.73 -3.88
C ILE A 36 -35.45 -19.72 -3.84
N THR A 37 -35.25 -18.61 -3.15
CA THR A 37 -36.22 -17.51 -3.15
C THR A 37 -36.26 -16.80 -4.50
N ALA A 38 -37.32 -16.05 -4.79
CA ALA A 38 -37.40 -15.23 -6.01
C ALA A 38 -36.27 -14.20 -6.05
N GLU A 39 -35.90 -13.62 -4.90
CA GLU A 39 -34.81 -12.66 -4.78
C GLU A 39 -33.45 -13.29 -5.10
N GLU A 40 -33.17 -14.50 -4.57
CA GLU A 40 -31.95 -15.27 -4.91
C GLU A 40 -31.92 -15.62 -6.39
N TYR A 41 -33.05 -15.99 -6.99
CA TYR A 41 -33.16 -16.27 -8.41
C TYR A 41 -32.85 -15.02 -9.25
N GLU A 42 -33.42 -13.87 -8.92
CA GLU A 42 -33.15 -12.60 -9.63
C GLU A 42 -31.69 -12.23 -9.52
N ARG A 43 -31.09 -12.33 -8.35
CA ARG A 43 -29.66 -12.08 -8.14
C ARG A 43 -28.78 -13.00 -8.98
N LEU A 44 -29.03 -14.30 -8.97
CA LEU A 44 -28.26 -15.29 -9.76
C LEU A 44 -28.45 -15.11 -11.28
N SER A 45 -29.66 -14.67 -11.71
CA SER A 45 -29.97 -14.44 -13.10
C SER A 45 -29.12 -13.33 -13.75
N GLN A 46 -28.55 -12.44 -12.96
CA GLN A 46 -27.63 -11.39 -13.44
C GLN A 46 -26.32 -12.00 -13.99
N TYR A 47 -25.95 -13.18 -13.52
CA TYR A 47 -24.75 -13.90 -13.96
C TYR A 47 -25.00 -14.91 -15.09
N ALA A 48 -26.25 -14.99 -15.61
CA ALA A 48 -26.64 -15.98 -16.64
C ALA A 48 -25.75 -15.91 -17.90
N LYS A 49 -25.31 -14.69 -18.29
CA LYS A 49 -24.41 -14.52 -19.44
C LYS A 49 -23.02 -15.14 -19.18
N LEU A 50 -22.50 -15.02 -17.96
CA LEU A 50 -21.22 -15.64 -17.58
C LEU A 50 -21.34 -17.15 -17.57
N ASP A 51 -22.42 -17.66 -16.98
CA ASP A 51 -22.71 -19.10 -16.92
C ASP A 51 -22.85 -19.71 -18.33
N GLU A 52 -23.57 -19.04 -19.24
CA GLU A 52 -23.71 -19.47 -20.63
C GLU A 52 -22.36 -19.59 -21.34
N VAL A 53 -21.49 -18.58 -21.21
CA VAL A 53 -20.14 -18.60 -21.79
C VAL A 53 -19.30 -19.74 -21.20
N MET A 54 -19.35 -19.92 -19.88
CA MET A 54 -18.64 -21.01 -19.20
C MET A 54 -19.08 -22.39 -19.68
N GLN A 55 -20.40 -22.64 -19.83
CA GLN A 55 -20.95 -23.88 -20.35
C GLN A 55 -20.45 -24.18 -21.76
N TYR A 56 -20.43 -23.20 -22.67
CA TYR A 56 -19.89 -23.36 -24.02
C TYR A 56 -18.42 -23.71 -24.03
N ILE A 57 -17.61 -23.03 -23.22
CA ILE A 57 -16.18 -23.31 -23.12
C ILE A 57 -15.95 -24.72 -22.58
N GLN A 58 -16.60 -25.11 -21.50
CA GLN A 58 -16.48 -26.44 -20.91
C GLN A 58 -16.92 -27.57 -21.89
N ALA A 59 -17.92 -27.31 -22.74
CA ALA A 59 -18.43 -28.30 -23.67
C ALA A 59 -17.60 -28.41 -24.96
N TYR A 60 -17.01 -27.34 -25.45
CA TYR A 60 -16.51 -27.28 -26.83
C TYR A 60 -15.09 -26.74 -26.98
N TYR A 61 -14.46 -26.24 -25.91
CA TYR A 61 -13.08 -25.78 -26.03
C TYR A 61 -12.15 -26.96 -26.34
N TYR A 62 -11.18 -26.78 -27.23
CA TYR A 62 -10.34 -27.85 -27.77
C TYR A 62 -9.34 -28.47 -26.79
N LYS A 63 -9.17 -27.88 -25.61
CA LYS A 63 -8.35 -28.38 -24.50
C LYS A 63 -9.16 -28.34 -23.21
N GLU A 64 -8.68 -29.01 -22.17
CA GLU A 64 -9.23 -28.85 -20.82
C GLU A 64 -9.04 -27.38 -20.35
N PRO A 65 -10.13 -26.64 -20.07
CA PRO A 65 -10.02 -25.27 -19.60
C PRO A 65 -9.64 -25.24 -18.11
N ASP A 66 -8.77 -24.33 -17.74
CA ASP A 66 -8.52 -23.98 -16.34
C ASP A 66 -9.66 -23.09 -15.84
N THR A 67 -10.61 -23.71 -15.16
CA THR A 67 -11.82 -23.03 -14.69
C THR A 67 -11.52 -22.00 -13.59
N ASP A 68 -10.55 -22.28 -12.71
CA ASP A 68 -10.20 -21.40 -11.59
C ASP A 68 -9.54 -20.13 -12.12
N ALA A 69 -8.54 -20.25 -12.98
CA ALA A 69 -7.93 -19.10 -13.65
C ALA A 69 -8.94 -18.27 -14.47
N MET A 70 -9.94 -18.93 -15.09
CA MET A 70 -11.01 -18.21 -15.82
C MET A 70 -11.93 -17.42 -14.87
N LEU A 71 -12.22 -17.96 -13.69
CA LEU A 71 -13.04 -17.26 -12.68
C LEU A 71 -12.29 -16.06 -12.09
N ASP A 72 -10.99 -16.19 -11.79
CA ASP A 72 -10.16 -15.08 -11.35
C ASP A 72 -10.14 -13.93 -12.36
N MET A 73 -9.94 -14.26 -13.64
CA MET A 73 -10.00 -13.28 -14.72
C MET A 73 -11.39 -12.64 -14.86
N ALA A 74 -12.46 -13.37 -14.59
CA ALA A 74 -13.81 -12.80 -14.60
C ALA A 74 -14.05 -11.83 -13.45
N VAL A 75 -13.52 -12.10 -12.25
CA VAL A 75 -13.55 -11.20 -11.10
C VAL A 75 -12.72 -9.94 -11.39
N GLN A 76 -11.52 -10.10 -11.93
CA GLN A 76 -10.69 -8.96 -12.39
C GLN A 76 -11.44 -8.09 -13.40
N GLY A 77 -12.09 -8.72 -14.39
CA GLY A 77 -12.90 -8.03 -15.40
C GLY A 77 -14.10 -7.29 -14.81
N LEU A 78 -14.71 -7.83 -13.77
CA LEU A 78 -15.82 -7.18 -13.05
C LEU A 78 -15.35 -5.89 -12.37
N LEU A 79 -14.22 -5.92 -11.69
CA LEU A 79 -13.65 -4.74 -11.01
C LEU A 79 -13.13 -3.72 -12.02
N ALA A 80 -12.44 -4.17 -13.07
CA ALA A 80 -12.00 -3.28 -14.16
C ALA A 80 -13.19 -2.56 -14.86
N GLY A 81 -14.38 -3.18 -14.85
CA GLY A 81 -15.61 -2.60 -15.36
C GLY A 81 -16.10 -1.38 -14.59
N LEU A 82 -15.60 -1.12 -13.39
CA LEU A 82 -15.87 0.10 -12.62
C LEU A 82 -15.20 1.33 -13.25
N GLY A 83 -14.11 1.14 -14.01
CA GLY A 83 -13.30 2.23 -14.54
C GLY A 83 -12.49 2.96 -13.46
N ASP A 84 -12.31 2.35 -12.31
CA ASP A 84 -11.57 2.84 -11.16
C ASP A 84 -10.27 2.05 -11.01
N SER A 85 -9.13 2.71 -11.18
CA SER A 85 -7.80 2.11 -11.07
C SER A 85 -7.42 1.68 -9.65
N TYR A 86 -8.16 2.14 -8.65
CA TYR A 86 -7.97 1.79 -7.25
C TYR A 86 -8.80 0.58 -6.80
N SER A 87 -9.64 0.03 -7.71
CA SER A 87 -10.46 -1.15 -7.44
C SER A 87 -9.94 -2.33 -8.24
N PHE A 88 -9.40 -3.34 -7.57
CA PHE A 88 -8.77 -4.51 -8.20
C PHE A 88 -8.83 -5.76 -7.33
N TYR A 89 -8.54 -6.91 -7.93
CA TYR A 89 -8.54 -8.23 -7.33
C TYR A 89 -7.13 -8.62 -6.91
N TYR A 90 -7.02 -9.25 -5.75
CA TYR A 90 -5.82 -9.90 -5.26
C TYR A 90 -5.97 -11.41 -5.44
N ASP A 91 -5.13 -12.03 -6.28
CA ASP A 91 -4.97 -13.48 -6.30
C ASP A 91 -4.28 -13.97 -5.01
N ALA A 92 -4.09 -15.29 -4.88
CA ALA A 92 -3.57 -15.86 -3.64
C ALA A 92 -2.14 -15.38 -3.30
N GLU A 93 -1.31 -15.14 -4.32
CA GLU A 93 0.05 -14.61 -4.14
C GLU A 93 0.00 -13.15 -3.66
N ALA A 94 -0.69 -12.29 -4.40
CA ALA A 94 -0.86 -10.87 -4.04
C ALA A 94 -1.59 -10.68 -2.70
N TRP A 95 -2.55 -11.56 -2.36
CA TRP A 95 -3.22 -11.54 -1.06
C TRP A 95 -2.28 -11.89 0.08
N SER A 96 -1.44 -12.90 -0.09
CA SER A 96 -0.42 -13.29 0.89
C SER A 96 0.61 -12.17 1.09
N ASP A 97 1.07 -11.56 -0.01
CA ASP A 97 2.06 -10.49 0.01
C ASP A 97 1.54 -9.24 0.71
N LEU A 98 0.26 -8.90 0.51
CA LEU A 98 -0.38 -7.74 1.14
C LEU A 98 -0.23 -7.75 2.67
N TRP A 99 -0.35 -8.92 3.30
CA TRP A 99 -0.27 -9.06 4.76
C TRP A 99 1.14 -9.31 5.27
N SER A 100 2.05 -9.82 4.44
CA SER A 100 3.44 -10.07 4.84
C SER A 100 4.24 -8.79 5.06
N ASP A 101 3.89 -7.71 4.38
CA ASP A 101 4.57 -6.42 4.49
C ASP A 101 4.12 -5.60 5.72
N GLU A 102 2.97 -5.96 6.34
CA GLU A 102 2.44 -5.22 7.50
C GLU A 102 3.17 -5.54 8.84
N GLU A 103 3.83 -6.69 8.95
CA GLU A 103 4.50 -7.08 10.20
C GLU A 103 5.71 -6.19 10.55
N GLY A 104 6.19 -5.34 9.61
CA GLY A 104 7.23 -4.33 9.85
C GLY A 104 8.59 -4.88 10.31
N GLU A 105 8.70 -6.19 10.48
CA GLU A 105 9.91 -6.85 10.95
C GLU A 105 10.33 -7.96 9.97
N TYR A 106 11.57 -7.92 9.51
CA TYR A 106 12.17 -9.01 8.75
C TYR A 106 13.63 -9.20 9.15
N THR A 107 14.21 -10.36 8.86
CA THR A 107 15.64 -10.59 9.09
C THR A 107 16.43 -10.27 7.83
N GLY A 108 17.36 -9.33 7.94
CA GLY A 108 18.17 -8.86 6.81
C GLY A 108 19.25 -7.88 7.19
N ILE A 109 19.52 -6.91 6.30
CA ILE A 109 20.56 -5.88 6.51
C ILE A 109 20.02 -4.46 6.69
N GLY A 110 18.78 -4.15 6.26
CA GLY A 110 18.13 -2.85 6.48
C GLY A 110 18.39 -1.80 5.39
N ILE A 111 18.10 -2.12 4.12
CA ILE A 111 18.15 -1.18 2.99
C ILE A 111 16.91 -1.27 2.13
N GLN A 112 16.61 -0.17 1.44
CA GLN A 112 15.61 -0.10 0.38
C GLN A 112 16.30 0.07 -0.97
N LEU A 113 15.80 -0.63 -1.99
CA LEU A 113 16.40 -0.66 -3.32
C LEU A 113 15.42 -0.14 -4.38
N LEU A 114 15.98 0.48 -5.41
CA LEU A 114 15.26 0.86 -6.63
C LEU A 114 16.05 0.40 -7.85
N GLY A 115 15.38 -0.29 -8.77
CA GLY A 115 15.95 -0.68 -10.06
C GLY A 115 15.63 0.33 -11.16
N ASP A 116 16.62 0.80 -11.89
CA ASP A 116 16.43 1.60 -13.10
C ASP A 116 16.49 0.71 -14.35
N TYR A 117 15.35 0.54 -15.03
CA TYR A 117 15.24 -0.29 -16.24
C TYR A 117 15.83 0.37 -17.50
N ARG A 118 16.33 1.61 -17.41
CA ARG A 118 17.00 2.31 -18.53
C ARG A 118 18.45 1.89 -18.67
N ASP A 119 19.15 1.69 -17.55
CA ASP A 119 20.56 1.28 -17.49
C ASP A 119 20.78 -0.03 -16.71
N TYR A 120 19.70 -0.63 -16.22
CA TYR A 120 19.68 -1.88 -15.44
C TYR A 120 20.38 -1.77 -14.08
N SER A 121 20.70 -0.59 -13.59
CA SER A 121 21.31 -0.39 -12.28
C SER A 121 20.29 -0.63 -11.14
N VAL A 122 20.82 -0.99 -9.97
CA VAL A 122 20.05 -1.09 -8.72
C VAL A 122 20.72 -0.21 -7.68
N THR A 123 20.00 0.79 -7.19
CA THR A 123 20.52 1.80 -6.28
C THR A 123 19.87 1.67 -4.90
N ILE A 124 20.66 1.88 -3.84
CA ILE A 124 20.15 2.03 -2.48
C ILE A 124 19.46 3.39 -2.36
N THR A 125 18.14 3.39 -2.21
CA THR A 125 17.36 4.62 -2.05
C THR A 125 17.25 5.03 -0.59
N ARG A 126 17.38 4.08 0.35
CA ARG A 126 17.36 4.33 1.78
C ARG A 126 18.19 3.28 2.53
N VAL A 127 18.88 3.71 3.57
CA VAL A 127 19.44 2.85 4.62
C VAL A 127 18.64 3.14 5.87
N PHE A 128 18.03 2.12 6.46
CA PHE A 128 17.23 2.29 7.68
C PHE A 128 18.14 2.55 8.87
N ARG A 129 17.68 3.41 9.77
CA ARG A 129 18.41 3.77 11.00
C ARG A 129 18.53 2.55 11.94
N ASP A 130 19.60 2.52 12.72
CA ASP A 130 19.89 1.46 13.70
C ASP A 130 19.92 0.05 13.08
N THR A 131 20.39 -0.08 11.84
CA THR A 131 20.47 -1.34 11.11
C THR A 131 21.91 -1.76 10.80
N PRO A 132 22.15 -3.06 10.53
CA PRO A 132 23.46 -3.54 10.14
C PRO A 132 24.07 -2.87 8.91
N ALA A 133 23.22 -2.43 7.96
CA ALA A 133 23.67 -1.70 6.77
C ALA A 133 24.20 -0.30 7.12
N GLU A 134 23.53 0.42 8.02
CA GLU A 134 23.99 1.71 8.52
C GLU A 134 25.29 1.56 9.30
N GLU A 135 25.36 0.60 10.23
CA GLU A 135 26.58 0.32 11.00
C GLU A 135 27.77 -0.06 10.12
N ALA A 136 27.53 -0.78 9.01
CA ALA A 136 28.54 -1.13 8.04
C ALA A 136 28.98 0.06 7.19
N GLY A 137 28.19 1.14 7.12
CA GLY A 137 28.48 2.36 6.36
C GLY A 137 27.97 2.34 4.93
N LEU A 138 26.96 1.53 4.60
CA LEU A 138 26.17 1.68 3.37
C LEU A 138 25.46 3.04 3.39
N ARG A 139 25.20 3.60 2.21
CA ARG A 139 24.60 4.93 2.06
C ARG A 139 23.57 4.96 0.96
N LYS A 140 22.64 5.87 1.06
CA LYS A 140 21.77 6.28 -0.05
C LYS A 140 22.63 6.69 -1.25
N GLY A 141 22.23 6.29 -2.46
CA GLY A 141 22.97 6.55 -3.69
C GLY A 141 24.03 5.52 -4.05
N ASP A 142 24.33 4.57 -3.15
CA ASP A 142 25.21 3.43 -3.52
C ASP A 142 24.56 2.60 -4.62
N VAL A 143 25.30 2.31 -5.68
CA VAL A 143 24.86 1.38 -6.72
C VAL A 143 25.28 -0.02 -6.31
N LEU A 144 24.30 -0.91 -6.15
CA LEU A 144 24.52 -2.30 -5.75
C LEU A 144 25.11 -3.09 -6.92
N VAL A 145 26.31 -3.63 -6.76
CA VAL A 145 27.06 -4.32 -7.83
C VAL A 145 26.98 -5.84 -7.66
N ARG A 146 27.19 -6.32 -6.44
CA ARG A 146 27.21 -7.75 -6.15
C ARG A 146 26.73 -8.04 -4.72
N VAL A 147 25.97 -9.13 -4.58
CA VAL A 147 25.58 -9.70 -3.27
C VAL A 147 26.00 -11.16 -3.26
N ALA A 148 26.91 -11.53 -2.36
CA ALA A 148 27.56 -12.82 -2.32
C ALA A 148 28.15 -13.19 -3.72
N ASP A 149 27.58 -14.20 -4.38
CA ASP A 149 28.00 -14.69 -5.70
C ASP A 149 27.14 -14.18 -6.87
N ILE A 150 26.14 -13.32 -6.60
CA ILE A 150 25.22 -12.78 -7.63
C ILE A 150 25.64 -11.36 -8.03
N GLU A 151 25.88 -11.14 -9.33
CA GLU A 151 25.94 -9.80 -9.93
C GLU A 151 24.54 -9.19 -9.95
N VAL A 152 24.41 -7.94 -9.48
CA VAL A 152 23.12 -7.29 -9.29
C VAL A 152 22.79 -6.38 -10.45
N ASN A 153 21.60 -6.58 -10.98
CA ASN A 153 20.91 -5.72 -11.94
C ASN A 153 19.40 -5.85 -11.72
N THR A 154 18.58 -5.13 -12.49
CA THR A 154 17.11 -5.17 -12.34
C THR A 154 16.49 -6.56 -12.50
N GLU A 155 17.12 -7.48 -13.27
CA GLU A 155 16.62 -8.85 -13.45
C GLU A 155 17.00 -9.76 -12.27
N THR A 156 18.14 -9.51 -11.62
CA THR A 156 18.65 -10.30 -10.48
C THR A 156 18.37 -9.66 -9.13
N MET A 157 17.75 -8.48 -9.08
CA MET A 157 17.51 -7.70 -7.88
C MET A 157 16.75 -8.52 -6.80
N GLN A 158 15.68 -9.24 -7.19
CA GLN A 158 14.93 -10.05 -6.24
C GLN A 158 15.78 -11.19 -5.65
N SER A 159 16.65 -11.80 -6.45
CA SER A 159 17.57 -12.83 -5.96
C SER A 159 18.59 -12.26 -4.97
N ALA A 160 19.11 -11.05 -5.24
CA ALA A 160 19.99 -10.33 -4.32
C ALA A 160 19.26 -9.97 -2.99
N VAL A 161 18.01 -9.50 -3.06
CA VAL A 161 17.16 -9.25 -1.87
C VAL A 161 17.02 -10.53 -1.04
N ASN A 162 16.73 -11.67 -1.66
CA ASN A 162 16.61 -12.95 -0.96
C ASN A 162 17.92 -13.38 -0.28
N LEU A 163 19.08 -13.05 -0.86
CA LEU A 163 20.38 -13.31 -0.23
C LEU A 163 20.71 -12.32 0.91
N MET A 164 20.25 -11.09 0.83
CA MET A 164 20.42 -10.11 1.91
C MET A 164 19.47 -10.41 3.09
N ARG A 165 18.34 -11.05 2.84
CA ARG A 165 17.52 -11.70 3.87
C ARG A 165 18.17 -13.03 4.27
N GLY A 166 17.80 -13.60 5.40
CA GLY A 166 18.30 -14.91 5.86
C GLY A 166 18.30 -15.06 7.38
N LEU A 167 19.06 -16.01 7.90
CA LEU A 167 19.09 -16.28 9.33
C LEU A 167 19.85 -15.20 10.10
N VAL A 168 19.34 -14.84 11.28
CA VAL A 168 20.01 -13.93 12.22
C VAL A 168 21.41 -14.45 12.57
N GLY A 169 22.39 -13.57 12.52
CA GLY A 169 23.77 -13.88 12.88
C GLY A 169 24.62 -14.46 11.74
N GLU A 170 24.07 -14.65 10.56
CA GLU A 170 24.84 -14.97 9.36
C GLU A 170 25.30 -13.69 8.64
N THR A 171 26.47 -13.75 8.00
CA THR A 171 27.05 -12.60 7.27
C THR A 171 26.76 -12.72 5.78
N VAL A 172 26.45 -11.58 5.13
CA VAL A 172 26.37 -11.46 3.68
C VAL A 172 27.42 -10.45 3.20
N GLU A 173 28.11 -10.78 2.12
CA GLU A 173 29.02 -9.87 1.43
C GLU A 173 28.24 -9.03 0.43
N VAL A 174 28.37 -7.70 0.50
CA VAL A 174 27.73 -6.73 -0.38
C VAL A 174 28.80 -5.83 -0.97
N GLU A 175 28.84 -5.73 -2.31
CA GLU A 175 29.71 -4.84 -3.04
C GLU A 175 28.89 -3.74 -3.71
N VAL A 176 29.28 -2.50 -3.49
CA VAL A 176 28.63 -1.32 -4.08
C VAL A 176 29.64 -0.47 -4.85
N TYR A 177 29.14 0.34 -5.79
CA TYR A 177 29.88 1.38 -6.46
C TYR A 177 29.46 2.74 -5.92
N ARG A 178 30.44 3.49 -5.38
CA ARG A 178 30.25 4.82 -4.76
C ARG A 178 31.40 5.73 -5.17
N ASP A 179 31.13 6.93 -5.66
CA ASP A 179 32.12 7.98 -5.95
C ASP A 179 33.29 7.54 -6.83
N GLY A 180 33.06 6.59 -7.78
CA GLY A 180 34.08 6.07 -8.66
C GLY A 180 34.84 4.86 -8.14
N GLU A 181 34.53 4.33 -6.97
CA GLU A 181 35.21 3.21 -6.33
C GLU A 181 34.25 2.05 -6.00
N TYR A 182 34.79 0.82 -6.02
CA TYR A 182 34.08 -0.37 -5.56
C TYR A 182 34.39 -0.61 -4.08
N LEU A 183 33.36 -0.70 -3.26
CA LEU A 183 33.45 -0.91 -1.82
C LEU A 183 32.79 -2.22 -1.44
N THR A 184 33.44 -3.04 -0.62
CA THR A 184 32.91 -4.32 -0.15
C THR A 184 32.64 -4.27 1.34
N PHE A 185 31.42 -4.68 1.74
CA PHE A 185 30.95 -4.73 3.11
C PHE A 185 30.57 -6.16 3.48
N ASN A 186 30.96 -6.60 4.68
CA ASN A 186 30.52 -7.85 5.28
C ASN A 186 29.53 -7.54 6.37
N ILE A 187 28.24 -7.78 6.12
CA ILE A 187 27.14 -7.29 6.94
C ILE A 187 26.46 -8.45 7.65
N LEU A 188 26.36 -8.37 8.96
CA LEU A 188 25.70 -9.37 9.80
C LEU A 188 24.18 -9.15 9.70
N ARG A 189 23.42 -10.20 9.34
CA ARG A 189 21.96 -10.12 9.32
C ARG A 189 21.40 -10.07 10.72
N ALA A 190 20.45 -9.19 10.94
CA ALA A 190 19.72 -8.99 12.19
C ALA A 190 18.22 -8.87 11.94
N PRO A 191 17.37 -8.98 12.97
CA PRO A 191 16.00 -8.48 12.87
C PRO A 191 16.03 -6.99 12.52
N ILE A 192 15.29 -6.60 11.50
CA ILE A 192 15.20 -5.21 11.01
C ILE A 192 13.85 -4.67 11.42
N HIS A 193 13.87 -3.59 12.17
CA HIS A 193 12.70 -2.74 12.38
C HIS A 193 12.65 -1.70 11.27
N MET A 194 11.62 -1.78 10.42
CA MET A 194 11.44 -0.82 9.33
C MET A 194 10.72 0.42 9.85
N SER A 195 11.48 1.36 10.41
CA SER A 195 10.90 2.66 10.72
C SER A 195 10.68 3.49 9.45
N TYR A 196 9.45 3.97 9.27
CA TYR A 196 9.12 4.93 8.22
C TYR A 196 9.28 6.38 8.68
N ILE A 197 10.01 6.59 9.77
CA ILE A 197 10.33 7.90 10.34
C ILE A 197 11.84 8.10 10.31
N ASP A 198 12.26 9.27 9.83
CA ASP A 198 13.59 9.81 10.05
C ASP A 198 13.48 11.23 10.61
N TYR A 199 14.50 11.69 11.33
CA TYR A 199 14.48 13.01 11.93
C TYR A 199 15.88 13.58 12.11
N ALA A 200 15.95 14.92 12.14
CA ALA A 200 17.19 15.65 12.39
C ALA A 200 16.90 16.97 13.13
N MET A 201 17.85 17.44 13.91
CA MET A 201 17.84 18.81 14.43
C MET A 201 18.53 19.72 13.42
N LEU A 202 17.80 20.71 12.92
CA LEU A 202 18.35 21.75 12.04
C LEU A 202 18.84 22.96 12.86
N ASP A 203 19.51 23.90 12.19
CA ASP A 203 19.92 25.17 12.79
C ASP A 203 18.71 25.93 13.38
N ASN A 204 18.98 26.80 14.33
CA ASN A 204 17.97 27.58 15.08
C ASN A 204 16.96 26.72 15.87
N ASN A 205 17.34 25.52 16.27
CA ASN A 205 16.50 24.60 17.03
C ASN A 205 15.17 24.25 16.31
N VAL A 206 15.22 24.11 15.01
CA VAL A 206 14.11 23.60 14.23
C VAL A 206 14.22 22.08 14.14
N GLY A 207 13.26 21.37 14.71
CA GLY A 207 13.15 19.91 14.54
C GLY A 207 12.62 19.60 13.16
N TYR A 208 13.16 18.57 12.52
CA TYR A 208 12.73 18.07 11.21
C TYR A 208 12.42 16.59 11.31
N VAL A 209 11.23 16.20 10.88
CA VAL A 209 10.75 14.81 10.90
C VAL A 209 10.18 14.48 9.53
N ILE A 210 10.59 13.36 8.96
CA ILE A 210 10.03 12.80 7.72
C ILE A 210 9.14 11.62 8.08
N ILE A 211 7.96 11.55 7.47
CA ILE A 211 7.12 10.34 7.39
C ILE A 211 7.13 9.86 5.95
N TYR A 212 7.76 8.72 5.67
CA TYR A 212 7.84 8.18 4.31
C TYR A 212 6.56 7.49 3.86
N GLN A 213 5.84 6.85 4.78
CA GLN A 213 4.58 6.15 4.51
C GLN A 213 3.84 5.86 5.82
N PHE A 214 2.51 5.77 5.77
CA PHE A 214 1.65 5.39 6.90
C PHE A 214 1.30 3.90 6.80
N SER A 215 2.20 2.99 7.18
CA SER A 215 2.06 1.58 6.85
C SER A 215 2.59 0.56 7.86
N THR A 216 2.93 0.97 9.08
CA THR A 216 3.42 0.03 10.10
C THR A 216 2.75 0.27 11.44
N ASP A 217 2.53 -0.81 12.19
CA ASP A 217 1.97 -0.76 13.55
C ASP A 217 2.78 0.13 14.51
N SER A 218 4.09 0.30 14.25
CA SER A 218 4.99 1.13 15.07
C SER A 218 5.05 2.60 14.65
N LEU A 219 4.44 3.00 13.53
CA LEU A 219 4.60 4.35 12.97
C LEU A 219 4.35 5.45 13.99
N VAL A 220 3.25 5.36 14.71
CA VAL A 220 2.83 6.40 15.69
C VAL A 220 3.78 6.45 16.87
N GLU A 221 4.28 5.29 17.33
CA GLU A 221 5.28 5.21 18.39
C GLU A 221 6.61 5.81 17.93
N ASP A 222 7.10 5.43 16.75
CA ASP A 222 8.34 5.96 16.15
C ASP A 222 8.25 7.48 15.94
N PHE A 223 7.11 7.96 15.43
CA PHE A 223 6.87 9.39 15.23
C PHE A 223 6.92 10.16 16.56
N ASN A 224 6.22 9.69 17.57
CA ASN A 224 6.21 10.32 18.88
C ASN A 224 7.62 10.31 19.51
N ALA A 225 8.33 9.20 19.42
CA ALA A 225 9.70 9.10 19.91
C ALA A 225 10.66 10.08 19.21
N ALA A 226 10.50 10.26 17.89
CA ALA A 226 11.29 11.23 17.12
C ALA A 226 11.02 12.67 17.56
N VAL A 227 9.74 13.06 17.72
CA VAL A 227 9.37 14.40 18.18
C VAL A 227 9.85 14.63 19.62
N ASP A 228 9.64 13.67 20.54
CA ASP A 228 10.10 13.76 21.92
C ASP A 228 11.63 13.92 22.00
N ALA A 229 12.37 13.20 21.15
CA ALA A 229 13.83 13.31 21.08
C ALA A 229 14.27 14.72 20.60
N LEU A 230 13.58 15.30 19.63
CA LEU A 230 13.85 16.66 19.14
C LEU A 230 13.51 17.71 20.20
N GLU A 231 12.38 17.59 20.89
CA GLU A 231 12.00 18.48 21.99
C GLU A 231 12.99 18.41 23.15
N ALA A 232 13.45 17.20 23.52
CA ALA A 232 14.49 17.00 24.53
C ALA A 232 15.84 17.62 24.13
N GLN A 233 16.13 17.74 22.83
CA GLN A 233 17.28 18.45 22.29
C GLN A 233 17.06 19.97 22.21
N GLY A 234 15.86 20.47 22.52
CA GLY A 234 15.52 21.88 22.57
C GLY A 234 14.88 22.44 21.29
N ALA A 235 14.19 21.60 20.50
CA ALA A 235 13.42 22.07 19.37
C ALA A 235 12.37 23.12 19.80
N THR A 236 12.31 24.22 19.08
CA THR A 236 11.37 25.33 19.32
C THR A 236 10.29 25.46 18.24
N SER A 237 10.43 24.71 17.14
CA SER A 237 9.47 24.52 16.06
C SER A 237 9.75 23.19 15.37
N LEU A 238 8.77 22.67 14.64
CA LEU A 238 8.87 21.43 13.87
C LEU A 238 8.54 21.65 12.40
N ILE A 239 9.26 20.94 11.54
CA ILE A 239 8.92 20.71 10.15
C ILE A 239 8.56 19.24 10.02
N LEU A 240 7.35 18.93 9.56
CA LEU A 240 6.89 17.61 9.22
C LEU A 240 6.91 17.45 7.71
N ASP A 241 7.76 16.58 7.19
CA ASP A 241 7.92 16.36 5.76
C ASP A 241 7.10 15.13 5.31
N LEU A 242 6.16 15.39 4.41
CA LEU A 242 5.28 14.41 3.78
C LEU A 242 5.52 14.33 2.26
N ARG A 243 6.60 14.90 1.75
CA ARG A 243 6.93 14.80 0.31
C ARG A 243 7.18 13.35 -0.06
N ASP A 244 6.72 12.95 -1.25
CA ASP A 244 6.77 11.60 -1.79
C ASP A 244 6.11 10.52 -0.90
N ASN A 245 5.32 10.93 0.10
CA ASN A 245 4.56 10.01 0.94
C ASN A 245 3.20 9.69 0.28
N PRO A 246 2.98 8.45 -0.22
CA PRO A 246 1.76 8.06 -0.93
C PRO A 246 0.54 7.91 -0.01
N GLY A 247 0.72 8.06 1.30
CA GLY A 247 -0.30 7.83 2.31
C GLY A 247 -0.14 6.46 2.99
N GLY A 248 -1.25 5.80 3.24
CA GLY A 248 -1.36 4.52 3.93
C GLY A 248 -2.57 4.51 4.87
N TRP A 249 -2.39 4.01 6.09
CA TRP A 249 -3.49 3.88 7.05
C TRP A 249 -4.02 5.24 7.52
N VAL A 250 -5.34 5.40 7.45
CA VAL A 250 -6.03 6.62 7.90
C VAL A 250 -5.89 6.81 9.40
N ASP A 251 -5.96 5.72 10.16
CA ASP A 251 -5.87 5.77 11.63
C ASP A 251 -4.51 6.25 12.11
N ASP A 252 -3.42 5.99 11.37
CA ASP A 252 -2.09 6.55 11.65
C ASP A 252 -2.04 8.06 11.44
N ALA A 253 -2.58 8.54 10.31
CA ALA A 253 -2.66 9.99 10.06
C ALA A 253 -3.50 10.71 11.13
N VAL A 254 -4.60 10.10 11.58
CA VAL A 254 -5.41 10.61 12.70
C VAL A 254 -4.60 10.65 13.99
N SER A 255 -3.83 9.59 14.28
CA SER A 255 -3.01 9.51 15.49
C SER A 255 -1.82 10.48 15.47
N VAL A 256 -1.23 10.73 14.30
CA VAL A 256 -0.22 11.81 14.14
C VAL A 256 -0.86 13.18 14.32
N ALA A 257 -2.06 13.42 13.80
CA ALA A 257 -2.81 14.66 14.00
C ALA A 257 -3.17 14.86 15.47
N ASP A 258 -3.45 13.78 16.22
CA ASP A 258 -3.81 13.78 17.64
C ASP A 258 -2.74 14.47 18.52
N ARG A 259 -1.47 14.33 18.16
CA ARG A 259 -0.39 15.03 18.85
C ARG A 259 -0.52 16.56 18.79
N PHE A 260 -1.12 17.11 17.74
CA PHE A 260 -1.13 18.55 17.46
C PHE A 260 -2.52 19.21 17.58
N LEU A 261 -3.58 18.44 17.74
CA LEU A 261 -4.97 18.93 17.72
C LEU A 261 -5.75 18.40 18.92
N ASP A 262 -6.42 19.28 19.65
CA ASP A 262 -7.21 18.97 20.85
C ASP A 262 -8.70 18.85 20.51
N ASN A 263 -9.27 17.64 20.56
CA ASN A 263 -10.68 17.33 20.29
C ASN A 263 -11.21 17.92 18.97
N GLN A 264 -10.45 17.77 17.87
CA GLN A 264 -10.81 18.32 16.57
C GLN A 264 -11.21 17.23 15.58
N LEU A 265 -12.07 17.58 14.62
CA LEU A 265 -12.36 16.76 13.46
C LEU A 265 -11.10 16.68 12.58
N VAL A 266 -10.68 15.48 12.17
CA VAL A 266 -9.54 15.26 11.26
C VAL A 266 -10.01 15.09 9.82
N VAL A 267 -10.97 14.22 9.61
CA VAL A 267 -11.50 13.87 8.30
C VAL A 267 -12.91 13.34 8.44
N TYR A 268 -13.73 13.51 7.43
CA TYR A 268 -14.98 12.78 7.30
C TYR A 268 -15.17 12.27 5.89
N SER A 269 -15.85 11.13 5.75
CA SER A 269 -16.12 10.51 4.47
C SER A 269 -17.62 10.42 4.17
N LYS A 270 -17.96 10.34 2.88
CA LYS A 270 -19.32 10.13 2.40
C LYS A 270 -19.35 8.98 1.40
N THR A 271 -20.31 8.08 1.60
CA THR A 271 -20.61 7.01 0.65
C THR A 271 -21.58 7.49 -0.43
N ARG A 272 -21.79 6.66 -1.46
CA ARG A 272 -22.72 6.96 -2.56
C ARG A 272 -24.17 7.29 -2.13
N THR A 273 -24.62 6.78 -0.99
CA THR A 273 -26.00 6.94 -0.51
C THR A 273 -26.14 8.10 0.46
N ASP A 274 -25.06 8.77 0.86
CA ASP A 274 -25.02 9.79 1.93
C ASP A 274 -25.60 9.31 3.28
N ASP A 275 -26.00 8.05 3.40
CA ASP A 275 -26.61 7.48 4.60
C ASP A 275 -25.59 7.20 5.71
N TYR A 276 -24.29 7.23 5.36
CA TYR A 276 -23.20 6.98 6.28
C TYR A 276 -22.10 8.00 6.10
N THR A 277 -21.81 8.71 7.18
CA THR A 277 -20.66 9.60 7.29
C THR A 277 -19.76 9.07 8.40
N ASP A 278 -18.56 8.60 8.03
CA ASP A 278 -17.53 8.25 8.99
C ASP A 278 -16.69 9.50 9.27
N ALA A 279 -16.61 9.89 10.52
CA ALA A 279 -15.87 11.08 10.96
C ALA A 279 -14.86 10.69 12.03
N ARG A 280 -13.59 11.06 11.78
CA ARG A 280 -12.48 10.77 12.69
C ARG A 280 -12.08 12.04 13.42
N TYR A 281 -11.85 11.92 14.72
CA TYR A 281 -11.54 13.01 15.62
C TYR A 281 -10.28 12.71 16.41
N THR A 282 -9.55 13.76 16.78
CA THR A 282 -8.48 13.69 17.77
C THR A 282 -9.04 13.60 19.18
N SER A 283 -8.21 13.11 20.11
CA SER A 283 -8.49 13.08 21.56
C SER A 283 -8.22 14.45 22.21
N SER A 284 -8.20 14.49 23.53
CA SER A 284 -7.85 15.69 24.30
C SER A 284 -6.35 15.78 24.56
N GLY A 285 -5.82 16.98 24.43
CA GLY A 285 -4.42 17.32 24.64
C GLY A 285 -3.72 17.52 23.30
N ALA A 286 -2.89 18.53 23.22
CA ALA A 286 -2.14 18.84 22.01
C ALA A 286 -0.83 19.54 22.35
N ASP A 287 0.22 19.26 21.59
CA ASP A 287 1.44 20.05 21.59
C ASP A 287 1.19 21.40 20.92
N GLU A 288 1.69 22.47 21.52
CA GLU A 288 1.58 23.82 20.98
C GLU A 288 2.82 24.26 20.17
N ILE A 289 3.81 23.37 19.99
CA ILE A 289 5.03 23.68 19.25
C ILE A 289 4.70 24.17 17.84
N PRO A 290 5.25 25.32 17.37
CA PRO A 290 5.02 25.82 16.01
C PRO A 290 5.31 24.75 14.96
N LEU A 291 4.41 24.56 14.01
CA LEU A 291 4.45 23.45 13.05
C LEU A 291 4.36 23.95 11.61
N VAL A 292 5.24 23.42 10.78
CA VAL A 292 5.23 23.55 9.32
C VAL A 292 5.09 22.18 8.71
N VAL A 293 4.34 22.02 7.63
CA VAL A 293 4.24 20.76 6.89
C VAL A 293 4.72 20.96 5.46
N LEU A 294 5.69 20.14 5.04
CA LEU A 294 6.19 20.08 3.67
C LEU A 294 5.42 19.03 2.88
N VAL A 295 4.96 19.42 1.69
CA VAL A 295 4.22 18.53 0.77
C VAL A 295 4.68 18.73 -0.66
N ASN A 296 4.46 17.72 -1.52
CA ASN A 296 4.64 17.83 -2.96
C ASN A 296 3.53 17.07 -3.72
N GLU A 297 3.63 17.05 -5.04
CA GLU A 297 2.67 16.41 -5.95
C GLU A 297 2.53 14.88 -5.76
N ASN A 298 3.43 14.26 -5.03
CA ASN A 298 3.39 12.83 -4.68
C ASN A 298 2.86 12.59 -3.26
N SER A 299 2.64 13.66 -2.46
CA SER A 299 1.95 13.55 -1.17
C SER A 299 0.48 13.21 -1.41
N ALA A 300 0.02 12.02 -0.97
CA ALA A 300 -1.30 11.51 -1.34
C ALA A 300 -2.06 10.90 -0.15
N SER A 301 -3.39 10.79 -0.27
CA SER A 301 -4.24 10.03 0.66
C SER A 301 -4.07 10.48 2.12
N SER A 302 -3.56 9.64 3.02
CA SER A 302 -3.35 9.95 4.45
C SER A 302 -2.45 11.17 4.68
N SER A 303 -1.49 11.44 3.78
CA SER A 303 -0.70 12.68 3.79
C SER A 303 -1.56 13.91 3.53
N GLU A 304 -2.58 13.78 2.67
CA GLU A 304 -3.52 14.86 2.36
C GLU A 304 -4.55 15.04 3.47
N ILE A 305 -4.95 13.94 4.14
CA ILE A 305 -5.79 14.00 5.33
C ILE A 305 -5.08 14.80 6.43
N LEU A 306 -3.82 14.46 6.73
CA LEU A 306 -3.04 15.12 7.77
C LEU A 306 -2.75 16.58 7.43
N SER A 307 -2.21 16.86 6.24
CA SER A 307 -1.88 18.23 5.82
C SER A 307 -3.13 19.13 5.71
N GLY A 308 -4.21 18.61 5.10
CA GLY A 308 -5.47 19.34 4.96
C GLY A 308 -6.15 19.62 6.31
N CYS A 309 -6.10 18.67 7.23
CA CYS A 309 -6.62 18.84 8.58
C CYS A 309 -5.85 19.92 9.34
N LEU A 310 -4.52 19.85 9.34
CA LEU A 310 -3.67 20.83 10.03
C LEU A 310 -3.80 22.22 9.42
N GLN A 311 -3.98 22.34 8.09
CA GLN A 311 -4.24 23.60 7.40
C GLN A 311 -5.60 24.19 7.81
N ASP A 312 -6.67 23.39 7.72
CA ASP A 312 -8.03 23.85 8.01
C ASP A 312 -8.19 24.36 9.44
N HIS A 313 -7.53 23.72 10.40
CA HIS A 313 -7.47 24.16 11.80
C HIS A 313 -6.46 25.30 12.05
N LYS A 314 -5.72 25.73 11.02
CA LYS A 314 -4.63 26.74 11.13
C LYS A 314 -3.57 26.35 12.16
N ARG A 315 -3.37 25.03 12.31
CA ARG A 315 -2.39 24.48 13.26
C ARG A 315 -0.99 24.45 12.67
N ALA A 316 -0.89 24.29 11.35
CA ALA A 316 0.37 24.32 10.63
C ALA A 316 0.30 25.23 9.41
N THR A 317 1.47 25.70 8.97
CA THR A 317 1.65 26.32 7.65
C THR A 317 2.10 25.24 6.67
N ILE A 318 1.37 25.08 5.57
CA ILE A 318 1.70 24.10 4.53
C ILE A 318 2.62 24.76 3.50
N VAL A 319 3.75 24.12 3.21
CA VAL A 319 4.79 24.60 2.29
C VAL A 319 5.05 23.55 1.20
N GLY A 320 5.30 23.96 -0.03
CA GLY A 320 5.66 23.07 -1.13
C GLY A 320 4.82 23.25 -2.38
N THR A 321 4.43 22.17 -3.03
CA THR A 321 3.55 22.16 -4.21
C THR A 321 2.21 21.48 -3.91
N THR A 322 1.19 21.69 -4.78
CA THR A 322 -0.12 21.09 -4.61
C THR A 322 0.00 19.56 -4.60
N THR A 323 -0.68 18.92 -3.64
CA THR A 323 -0.62 17.47 -3.44
C THR A 323 -1.35 16.70 -4.53
N PHE A 324 -1.25 15.38 -4.50
CA PHE A 324 -1.71 14.46 -5.54
C PHE A 324 -3.23 14.55 -5.83
N GLY A 325 -4.06 14.70 -4.81
CA GLY A 325 -5.51 14.73 -4.97
C GLY A 325 -6.17 13.35 -4.92
N LYS A 326 -5.71 12.43 -4.06
CA LYS A 326 -6.37 11.15 -3.82
C LYS A 326 -7.37 11.26 -2.66
N GLY A 327 -8.55 11.83 -2.92
CA GLY A 327 -9.62 12.07 -1.94
C GLY A 327 -10.63 10.93 -1.81
N ILE A 328 -10.20 9.67 -2.01
CA ILE A 328 -11.04 8.45 -1.98
C ILE A 328 -10.41 7.40 -1.08
N MET A 329 -11.26 6.58 -0.46
CA MET A 329 -10.83 5.48 0.40
C MET A 329 -11.25 4.14 -0.19
N GLN A 330 -10.38 3.14 -0.03
CA GLN A 330 -10.64 1.77 -0.43
C GLN A 330 -10.98 0.91 0.78
N GLN A 331 -11.83 -0.08 0.55
CA GLN A 331 -12.06 -1.18 1.47
C GLN A 331 -11.45 -2.44 0.89
N VAL A 332 -10.66 -3.13 1.70
CA VAL A 332 -10.10 -4.45 1.38
C VAL A 332 -11.02 -5.52 1.94
N VAL A 333 -11.37 -6.50 1.12
CA VAL A 333 -12.33 -7.56 1.47
C VAL A 333 -11.73 -8.91 1.11
N GLN A 334 -11.61 -9.80 2.11
CA GLN A 334 -11.26 -11.19 1.89
C GLN A 334 -12.44 -11.95 1.29
N LEU A 335 -12.19 -12.78 0.28
CA LEU A 335 -13.21 -13.66 -0.29
C LEU A 335 -13.41 -14.91 0.58
N SER A 336 -14.49 -15.63 0.32
CA SER A 336 -14.90 -16.79 1.13
C SER A 336 -13.99 -18.01 1.01
N ASP A 337 -13.09 -18.05 0.02
CA ASP A 337 -12.03 -19.06 -0.11
C ASP A 337 -10.94 -18.89 0.96
N GLY A 338 -10.80 -17.68 1.55
CA GLY A 338 -9.80 -17.35 2.56
C GLY A 338 -8.39 -17.12 2.00
N GLU A 339 -8.20 -17.26 0.69
CA GLU A 339 -6.90 -17.17 0.02
C GLU A 339 -6.81 -16.00 -0.96
N THR A 340 -7.94 -15.42 -1.35
CA THR A 340 -8.02 -14.30 -2.30
C THR A 340 -8.82 -13.14 -1.74
N GLY A 341 -8.75 -11.98 -2.38
CA GLY A 341 -9.48 -10.80 -1.95
C GLY A 341 -9.63 -9.76 -3.05
N PHE A 342 -10.24 -8.66 -2.71
CA PHE A 342 -10.32 -7.50 -3.58
C PHE A 342 -10.38 -6.22 -2.77
N GLN A 343 -9.97 -5.12 -3.39
CA GLN A 343 -10.26 -3.81 -2.87
C GLN A 343 -11.14 -3.03 -3.83
N PHE A 344 -11.93 -2.13 -3.27
CA PHE A 344 -12.77 -1.23 -4.05
C PHE A 344 -12.93 0.11 -3.36
N THR A 345 -13.08 1.17 -4.15
CA THR A 345 -13.37 2.51 -3.63
C THR A 345 -14.80 2.55 -3.13
N TYR A 346 -14.98 2.86 -1.83
CA TYR A 346 -16.28 2.84 -1.18
C TYR A 346 -16.80 4.22 -0.77
N CYS A 347 -15.91 5.23 -0.61
CA CYS A 347 -16.29 6.58 -0.24
C CYS A 347 -15.30 7.64 -0.75
N GLU A 348 -15.76 8.88 -0.77
CA GLU A 348 -14.93 10.09 -0.86
C GLU A 348 -14.75 10.69 0.53
N TYR A 349 -13.59 11.32 0.78
CA TYR A 349 -13.34 12.03 2.02
C TYR A 349 -13.13 13.53 1.79
N TYR A 350 -13.33 14.27 2.86
CA TYR A 350 -13.33 15.73 2.89
C TYR A 350 -12.52 16.22 4.09
N THR A 351 -11.87 17.37 3.93
CA THR A 351 -11.20 18.04 5.03
C THR A 351 -12.22 18.57 6.06
N PRO A 352 -11.81 18.96 7.28
CA PRO A 352 -12.73 19.48 8.30
C PRO A 352 -13.62 20.61 7.84
N ASN A 353 -13.12 21.51 6.99
CA ASN A 353 -13.90 22.62 6.43
C ASN A 353 -14.81 22.21 5.25
N GLY A 354 -14.82 20.94 4.86
CA GLY A 354 -15.68 20.43 3.79
C GLY A 354 -15.09 20.54 2.39
N ASN A 355 -13.79 20.76 2.26
CA ASN A 355 -13.13 20.83 0.98
C ASN A 355 -12.95 19.39 0.43
N ALA A 356 -13.31 19.21 -0.86
CA ALA A 356 -13.03 17.97 -1.56
C ALA A 356 -11.54 17.90 -1.91
N VAL A 357 -10.95 16.73 -1.69
CA VAL A 357 -9.54 16.47 -2.00
C VAL A 357 -9.39 15.76 -3.34
N HIS A 358 -10.38 14.90 -3.71
CA HIS A 358 -10.27 14.08 -4.91
C HIS A 358 -10.16 14.90 -6.20
N GLY A 359 -9.08 14.67 -6.96
CA GLY A 359 -8.77 15.36 -8.21
C GLY A 359 -8.33 16.84 -8.04
N ILE A 360 -8.19 17.32 -6.80
CA ILE A 360 -7.85 18.72 -6.48
C ILE A 360 -6.52 18.81 -5.71
N GLY A 361 -6.36 17.99 -4.67
CA GLY A 361 -5.24 18.06 -3.73
C GLY A 361 -5.36 19.18 -2.69
N ILE A 362 -4.35 19.26 -1.83
CA ILE A 362 -4.17 20.34 -0.85
C ILE A 362 -3.23 21.37 -1.44
N THR A 363 -3.70 22.59 -1.58
CA THR A 363 -2.87 23.72 -2.05
C THR A 363 -2.09 24.30 -0.88
N PRO A 364 -0.75 24.37 -0.95
CA PRO A 364 0.07 24.92 0.12
C PRO A 364 -0.23 26.41 0.38
N ASP A 365 0.00 26.86 1.63
CA ASP A 365 -0.06 28.28 2.03
C ASP A 365 1.14 29.06 1.48
N VAL A 366 2.30 28.39 1.36
CA VAL A 366 3.55 28.91 0.79
C VAL A 366 4.00 27.99 -0.33
N ILE A 367 3.91 28.48 -1.57
CA ILE A 367 4.35 27.71 -2.73
C ILE A 367 5.88 27.74 -2.80
N SER A 368 6.49 26.57 -2.89
CA SER A 368 7.92 26.37 -3.11
C SER A 368 8.11 25.20 -4.09
N GLU A 369 8.58 25.54 -5.29
CA GLU A 369 8.82 24.55 -6.35
C GLU A 369 10.25 24.03 -6.28
N MET A 370 10.45 22.74 -6.58
CA MET A 370 11.77 22.18 -6.80
C MET A 370 12.26 22.60 -8.19
N PRO A 371 13.50 23.07 -8.37
CA PRO A 371 14.05 23.31 -9.69
C PRO A 371 14.06 22.05 -10.55
N GLU A 372 13.77 22.16 -11.86
CA GLU A 372 13.75 21.01 -12.79
C GLU A 372 15.06 20.19 -12.82
N SER A 373 16.19 20.78 -12.39
CA SER A 373 17.49 20.12 -12.31
C SER A 373 17.72 19.35 -11.01
N MET A 374 16.77 19.37 -10.07
CA MET A 374 16.86 18.77 -8.75
C MET A 374 15.66 17.87 -8.50
N GLU A 375 15.88 16.77 -7.79
CA GLU A 375 14.82 15.88 -7.29
C GLU A 375 14.96 15.76 -5.77
N TYR A 376 13.84 15.72 -5.07
CA TYR A 376 13.82 15.57 -3.61
C TYR A 376 14.63 14.35 -3.12
N SER A 377 14.57 13.26 -3.89
CA SER A 377 15.29 12.01 -3.60
C SER A 377 16.82 12.14 -3.54
N GLN A 378 17.38 13.25 -4.06
CA GLN A 378 18.84 13.50 -4.05
C GLN A 378 19.37 13.98 -2.69
N PHE A 379 18.50 14.54 -1.84
CA PHE A 379 18.90 15.14 -0.57
C PHE A 379 18.89 14.13 0.57
N ASP A 380 19.86 14.27 1.47
CA ASP A 380 19.85 13.57 2.75
C ASP A 380 18.87 14.20 3.73
N VAL A 381 18.58 13.50 4.84
CA VAL A 381 17.67 13.97 5.88
C VAL A 381 18.22 15.26 6.51
N GLY A 382 17.49 16.35 6.34
CA GLY A 382 17.86 17.65 6.88
C GLY A 382 18.92 18.40 6.06
N ASP A 383 19.17 18.00 4.81
CA ASP A 383 20.10 18.68 3.92
C ASP A 383 19.56 20.06 3.53
N MET A 384 20.27 21.10 3.90
CA MET A 384 19.87 22.48 3.64
C MET A 384 20.19 22.98 2.23
N ASP A 385 20.74 22.15 1.34
CA ASP A 385 20.80 22.42 -0.09
C ASP A 385 19.43 22.19 -0.77
N ASP A 386 18.50 21.52 -0.09
CA ASP A 386 17.10 21.38 -0.49
C ASP A 386 16.36 22.72 -0.35
N VAL A 387 15.99 23.31 -1.48
CA VAL A 387 15.34 24.63 -1.54
C VAL A 387 13.94 24.65 -0.94
N GLN A 388 13.20 23.52 -0.99
CA GLN A 388 11.89 23.43 -0.37
C GLN A 388 12.02 23.31 1.16
N LEU A 389 13.00 22.54 1.64
CA LEU A 389 13.31 22.48 3.07
C LEU A 389 13.79 23.85 3.59
N GLN A 390 14.61 24.57 2.82
CA GLN A 390 14.98 25.96 3.18
C GLN A 390 13.76 26.86 3.30
N ALA A 391 12.78 26.74 2.39
CA ALA A 391 11.55 27.53 2.45
C ALA A 391 10.75 27.23 3.73
N ALA A 392 10.58 25.94 4.06
CA ALA A 392 9.90 25.50 5.29
C ALA A 392 10.65 25.95 6.55
N TRP A 393 11.98 25.85 6.56
CA TRP A 393 12.81 26.32 7.66
C TRP A 393 12.68 27.83 7.88
N ASN A 394 12.65 28.65 6.83
CA ASN A 394 12.41 30.08 6.95
C ASN A 394 11.05 30.40 7.58
N VAL A 395 10.01 29.63 7.22
CA VAL A 395 8.68 29.78 7.84
C VAL A 395 8.74 29.38 9.32
N ALA A 396 9.34 28.24 9.66
CA ALA A 396 9.45 27.74 11.03
C ALA A 396 10.18 28.74 11.96
N VAL A 397 11.31 29.30 11.51
CA VAL A 397 12.06 30.32 12.22
C VAL A 397 11.22 31.60 12.40
N GLY A 398 10.46 32.03 11.37
CA GLY A 398 9.55 33.16 11.44
C GLY A 398 8.42 32.96 12.45
N LEU A 399 7.83 31.78 12.54
CA LEU A 399 6.79 31.45 13.52
C LEU A 399 7.34 31.54 14.97
N THR A 400 8.54 31.03 15.22
CA THR A 400 9.19 31.08 16.53
C THR A 400 9.46 32.52 16.97
N GLN A 401 9.89 33.38 16.05
CA GLN A 401 10.14 34.82 16.35
C GLN A 401 8.84 35.58 16.63
N ALA A 402 7.74 35.23 16.00
CA ALA A 402 6.44 35.88 16.22
C ALA A 402 5.78 35.45 17.53
N ALA A 403 6.15 34.28 18.09
CA ALA A 403 5.64 33.78 19.36
C ALA A 403 6.38 34.32 20.60
N GLN A 404 7.54 34.95 20.43
CA GLN A 404 8.32 35.63 21.48
C GLN A 404 7.90 37.11 21.61
#